data_25e136736da0b13507d43eb55afc422d
#
_entry.id   25e136736da0b13507d43eb55afc422d
#
_cell.length_a   1.000
_cell.length_b   1.000
_cell.length_c   1.000
_cell.angle_alpha   90.00
_cell.angle_beta   90.00
_cell.angle_gamma   90.00
#
_symmetry.space_group_name_H-M   'P 1'
#
loop_
_entity.id
_entity.type
_entity.pdbx_description
1 polymer ?
#
loop_
_entity_poly.entity_id
_entity_poly.type
_entity_poly.pdbx_seq_one_letter_code
_entity_poly.pdbx_strand_id
1 'polypeptide(L)'
;YGFVGMLQECLDYALLEKLAKSRPNATIFLIGRTLPGVDLTNLKQYPNIVFHGLVPQPELPAYLAQMDVCLNVFRAGALSKDVSPLKFYEYLATGKPIVSTREPLQVEDFKDVVYIARNPEMFLPLCDAAAKENRPAWTEKRLAYGAQCSWTERVRQMEDVLYKKGVLHESPEK
;
A
#
# COMPACT_ATOMS: atom_id res chain seq x y z
N TYR A 1 9.10 -5.69 6.46
CA TYR A 1 8.30 -5.32 5.28
C TYR A 1 6.90 -5.88 5.41
N GLY A 2 5.88 -5.15 4.99
CA GLY A 2 4.51 -5.64 5.11
C GLY A 2 3.64 -5.36 3.90
N PHE A 3 2.84 -6.34 3.50
CA PHE A 3 1.76 -6.22 2.54
C PHE A 3 0.43 -6.50 3.23
N VAL A 4 -0.56 -5.65 3.01
CA VAL A 4 -1.94 -5.84 3.48
C VAL A 4 -2.88 -5.91 2.29
N GLY A 5 -3.68 -6.93 2.24
CA GLY A 5 -4.71 -7.13 1.22
C GLY A 5 -4.86 -8.57 0.79
N MET A 6 -5.84 -8.83 -0.06
CA MET A 6 -6.04 -10.17 -0.61
C MET A 6 -4.82 -10.62 -1.41
N LEU A 7 -4.36 -11.83 -1.14
CA LEU A 7 -3.32 -12.49 -1.94
C LEU A 7 -4.02 -13.07 -3.17
N GLN A 8 -3.81 -12.43 -4.32
CA GLN A 8 -4.51 -12.70 -5.57
C GLN A 8 -3.54 -12.68 -6.76
N GLU A 9 -3.95 -13.17 -7.89
CA GLU A 9 -3.08 -13.37 -9.07
C GLU A 9 -2.41 -12.10 -9.61
N CYS A 10 -2.98 -10.92 -9.35
CA CYS A 10 -2.39 -9.66 -9.81
C CYS A 10 -1.15 -9.22 -9.01
N LEU A 11 -0.81 -9.90 -7.90
CA LEU A 11 0.39 -9.58 -7.13
C LEU A 11 1.65 -10.12 -7.82
N ASP A 12 2.74 -9.39 -7.66
CA ASP A 12 4.07 -9.82 -8.14
C ASP A 12 4.79 -10.65 -7.06
N TYR A 13 4.45 -11.91 -7.00
CA TYR A 13 5.06 -12.86 -6.06
C TYR A 13 6.55 -13.08 -6.32
N ALA A 14 7.02 -12.89 -7.56
CA ALA A 14 8.44 -13.01 -7.88
C ALA A 14 9.28 -11.91 -7.21
N LEU A 15 8.73 -10.70 -7.07
CA LEU A 15 9.39 -9.63 -6.31
C LEU A 15 9.45 -9.93 -4.82
N LEU A 16 8.39 -10.49 -4.24
CA LEU A 16 8.37 -10.92 -2.84
C LEU A 16 9.37 -12.05 -2.58
N GLU A 17 9.47 -13.02 -3.49
CA GLU A 17 10.46 -14.09 -3.44
C GLU A 17 11.90 -13.54 -3.50
N LYS A 18 12.17 -12.63 -4.45
CA LYS A 18 13.47 -11.95 -4.56
C LYS A 18 13.83 -11.20 -3.27
N LEU A 19 12.86 -10.50 -2.67
CA LEU A 19 13.07 -9.78 -1.41
C LEU A 19 13.41 -10.75 -0.28
N ALA A 20 12.64 -11.82 -0.11
CA ALA A 20 12.87 -12.84 0.93
C ALA A 20 14.25 -13.48 0.81
N LYS A 21 14.60 -13.90 -0.41
CA LYS A 21 15.90 -14.52 -0.69
C LYS A 21 17.08 -13.59 -0.45
N SER A 22 16.93 -12.32 -0.83
CA SER A 22 18.02 -11.33 -0.77
C SER A 22 18.14 -10.68 0.62
N ARG A 23 17.14 -10.79 1.48
CA ARG A 23 17.09 -10.20 2.83
C ARG A 23 16.64 -11.24 3.85
N PRO A 24 17.45 -12.30 4.08
CA PRO A 24 17.05 -13.42 4.95
C PRO A 24 16.80 -13.02 6.41
N ASN A 25 17.39 -11.90 6.85
CA ASN A 25 17.23 -11.37 8.20
C ASN A 25 16.05 -10.38 8.34
N ALA A 26 15.37 -10.06 7.23
CA ALA A 26 14.18 -9.22 7.25
C ALA A 26 12.93 -10.09 7.24
N THR A 27 11.93 -9.74 8.05
CA THR A 27 10.62 -10.38 8.03
C THR A 27 9.72 -9.74 6.99
N ILE A 28 9.02 -10.55 6.22
CA ILE A 28 8.02 -10.12 5.25
C ILE A 28 6.65 -10.60 5.73
N PHE A 29 5.80 -9.68 6.16
CA PHE A 29 4.43 -9.97 6.58
C PHE A 29 3.48 -9.88 5.39
N LEU A 30 2.72 -10.94 5.16
CA LEU A 30 1.63 -10.98 4.18
C LEU A 30 0.32 -11.14 4.94
N ILE A 31 -0.43 -10.04 5.07
CA ILE A 31 -1.68 -9.96 5.83
C ILE A 31 -2.84 -9.91 4.85
N GLY A 32 -3.70 -10.90 4.94
CA GLY A 32 -4.91 -11.00 4.13
C GLY A 32 -5.22 -12.43 3.72
N ARG A 33 -6.41 -12.60 3.16
CA ARG A 33 -6.87 -13.90 2.68
C ARG A 33 -6.23 -14.25 1.34
N THR A 34 -5.78 -15.48 1.17
CA THR A 34 -5.39 -16.03 -0.12
C THR A 34 -6.66 -16.39 -0.91
N LEU A 35 -6.77 -15.91 -2.15
CA LEU A 35 -7.89 -16.29 -3.03
C LEU A 35 -7.69 -17.69 -3.61
N PRO A 36 -8.79 -18.39 -3.93
CA PRO A 36 -8.71 -19.67 -4.63
C PRO A 36 -7.89 -19.57 -5.93
N GLY A 37 -7.09 -20.58 -6.23
CA GLY A 37 -6.26 -20.63 -7.44
C GLY A 37 -4.89 -19.99 -7.31
N VAL A 38 -4.62 -19.24 -6.25
CA VAL A 38 -3.30 -18.64 -6.02
C VAL A 38 -2.34 -19.68 -5.45
N ASP A 39 -1.25 -19.93 -6.18
CA ASP A 39 -0.17 -20.80 -5.71
C ASP A 39 0.91 -20.00 -4.97
N LEU A 40 1.09 -20.31 -3.69
CA LEU A 40 2.10 -19.73 -2.80
C LEU A 40 3.21 -20.71 -2.42
N THR A 41 3.29 -21.85 -3.09
CA THR A 41 4.24 -22.93 -2.74
C THR A 41 5.67 -22.42 -2.69
N ASN A 42 6.09 -21.63 -3.68
CA ASN A 42 7.43 -21.06 -3.73
C ASN A 42 7.70 -20.09 -2.57
N LEU A 43 6.72 -19.25 -2.22
CA LEU A 43 6.89 -18.29 -1.11
C LEU A 43 6.96 -18.99 0.26
N LYS A 44 6.24 -20.10 0.44
CA LYS A 44 6.23 -20.86 1.70
C LYS A 44 7.56 -21.54 2.03
N GLN A 45 8.49 -21.62 1.08
CA GLN A 45 9.83 -22.14 1.32
C GLN A 45 10.73 -21.16 2.09
N TYR A 46 10.36 -19.88 2.15
CA TYR A 46 11.17 -18.86 2.81
C TYR A 46 10.72 -18.68 4.26
N PRO A 47 11.57 -19.00 5.26
CA PRO A 47 11.22 -18.95 6.68
C PRO A 47 10.97 -17.51 7.18
N ASN A 48 11.43 -16.52 6.44
CA ASN A 48 11.23 -15.10 6.74
C ASN A 48 9.99 -14.48 6.09
N ILE A 49 9.15 -15.28 5.42
CA ILE A 49 7.81 -14.85 4.98
C ILE A 49 6.77 -15.39 5.96
N VAL A 50 6.02 -14.48 6.55
CA VAL A 50 4.95 -14.79 7.52
C VAL A 50 3.60 -14.53 6.86
N PHE A 51 2.82 -15.60 6.68
CA PHE A 51 1.44 -15.52 6.20
C PHE A 51 0.51 -15.39 7.41
N HIS A 52 0.00 -14.20 7.64
CA HIS A 52 -0.81 -13.94 8.84
C HIS A 52 -2.29 -14.31 8.66
N GLY A 53 -2.75 -14.41 7.41
CA GLY A 53 -4.16 -14.61 7.14
C GLY A 53 -4.99 -13.31 7.29
N LEU A 54 -6.31 -13.47 7.41
CA LEU A 54 -7.23 -12.34 7.54
C LEU A 54 -7.15 -11.74 8.95
N VAL A 55 -7.03 -10.44 9.01
CA VAL A 55 -7.08 -9.65 10.24
C VAL A 55 -8.33 -8.77 10.21
N PRO A 56 -9.10 -8.69 11.32
CA PRO A 56 -10.19 -7.74 11.44
C PRO A 56 -9.72 -6.29 11.26
N GLN A 57 -10.50 -5.49 10.53
CA GLN A 57 -10.11 -4.11 10.21
C GLN A 57 -9.74 -3.26 11.44
N PRO A 58 -10.43 -3.35 12.59
CA PRO A 58 -10.06 -2.58 13.77
C PRO A 58 -8.68 -2.92 14.36
N GLU A 59 -8.18 -4.14 14.09
CA GLU A 59 -6.88 -4.61 14.57
C GLU A 59 -5.74 -4.26 13.62
N LEU A 60 -6.04 -3.97 12.35
CA LEU A 60 -5.05 -3.71 11.31
C LEU A 60 -4.04 -2.61 11.65
N PRO A 61 -4.41 -1.49 12.33
CA PRO A 61 -3.44 -0.47 12.73
C PRO A 61 -2.31 -1.01 13.60
N ALA A 62 -2.58 -1.98 14.50
CA ALA A 62 -1.56 -2.59 15.34
C ALA A 62 -0.53 -3.41 14.55
N TYR A 63 -0.96 -4.05 13.47
CA TYR A 63 -0.06 -4.76 12.55
C TYR A 63 0.74 -3.79 11.67
N LEU A 64 0.09 -2.76 11.13
CA LEU A 64 0.78 -1.72 10.37
C LEU A 64 1.84 -1.01 11.21
N ALA A 65 1.60 -0.81 12.50
CA ALA A 65 2.55 -0.19 13.42
C ALA A 65 3.87 -0.99 13.52
N GLN A 66 3.83 -2.31 13.36
CA GLN A 66 5.00 -3.19 13.43
C GLN A 66 5.84 -3.23 12.13
N MET A 67 5.32 -2.70 11.03
CA MET A 67 6.04 -2.68 9.75
C MET A 67 6.99 -1.49 9.71
N ASP A 68 8.20 -1.69 9.16
CA ASP A 68 9.12 -0.59 8.87
C ASP A 68 8.85 -0.01 7.48
N VAL A 69 8.44 -0.85 6.52
CA VAL A 69 8.16 -0.50 5.13
C VAL A 69 6.88 -1.18 4.67
N CYS A 70 5.96 -0.42 4.11
CA CYS A 70 4.75 -0.94 3.49
C CYS A 70 4.99 -1.26 2.01
N LEU A 71 4.48 -2.41 1.55
CA LEU A 71 4.66 -2.89 0.18
C LEU A 71 3.36 -2.80 -0.62
N ASN A 72 3.46 -2.30 -1.85
CA ASN A 72 2.40 -2.31 -2.84
C ASN A 72 2.94 -2.95 -4.12
N VAL A 73 2.81 -4.27 -4.23
CA VAL A 73 3.48 -5.10 -5.23
C VAL A 73 2.50 -5.75 -6.18
N PHE A 74 2.24 -5.10 -7.29
CA PHE A 74 1.37 -5.61 -8.34
C PHE A 74 2.18 -5.85 -9.62
N ARG A 75 1.79 -6.87 -10.40
CA ARG A 75 2.37 -7.12 -11.71
C ARG A 75 1.99 -6.02 -12.70
N ALA A 76 2.91 -5.66 -13.57
CA ALA A 76 2.64 -4.69 -14.63
C ALA A 76 1.46 -5.15 -15.50
N GLY A 77 0.52 -4.23 -15.74
CA GLY A 77 -0.67 -4.47 -16.55
C GLY A 77 -1.70 -5.43 -15.93
N ALA A 78 -1.52 -5.84 -14.67
CA ALA A 78 -2.44 -6.76 -14.00
C ALA A 78 -3.71 -6.07 -13.44
N LEU A 79 -3.70 -4.75 -13.35
CA LEU A 79 -4.82 -3.97 -12.84
C LEU A 79 -5.42 -3.10 -13.93
N SER A 80 -6.74 -2.85 -13.83
CA SER A 80 -7.40 -1.84 -14.65
C SER A 80 -6.83 -0.45 -14.37
N LYS A 81 -6.84 0.43 -15.38
CA LYS A 81 -6.40 1.82 -15.24
C LYS A 81 -7.19 2.61 -14.18
N ASP A 82 -8.41 2.17 -13.91
CA ASP A 82 -9.36 2.87 -13.02
C ASP A 82 -9.39 2.29 -11.60
N VAL A 83 -8.45 1.37 -11.26
CA VAL A 83 -8.37 0.80 -9.91
C VAL A 83 -7.79 1.80 -8.94
N SER A 84 -8.57 2.15 -7.90
CA SER A 84 -8.07 2.94 -6.77
C SER A 84 -7.44 2.04 -5.72
N PRO A 85 -6.19 2.29 -5.32
CA PRO A 85 -5.49 1.46 -4.35
C PRO A 85 -5.89 1.82 -2.92
N LEU A 86 -7.06 1.38 -2.42
CA LEU A 86 -7.58 1.75 -1.09
C LEU A 86 -6.55 1.52 0.03
N LYS A 87 -5.88 0.36 0.04
CA LYS A 87 -4.82 0.05 1.02
C LYS A 87 -3.66 1.05 1.03
N PHE A 88 -3.43 1.69 -0.12
CA PHE A 88 -2.36 2.68 -0.25
C PHE A 88 -2.63 3.93 0.59
N TYR A 89 -3.89 4.32 0.71
CA TYR A 89 -4.30 5.42 1.58
C TYR A 89 -4.12 5.05 3.06
N GLU A 90 -4.37 3.78 3.42
CA GLU A 90 -4.08 3.27 4.77
C GLU A 90 -2.57 3.34 5.06
N TYR A 91 -1.72 2.98 4.11
CA TYR A 91 -0.27 3.10 4.25
C TYR A 91 0.18 4.57 4.41
N LEU A 92 -0.34 5.48 3.60
CA LEU A 92 -0.05 6.91 3.72
C LEU A 92 -0.41 7.43 5.11
N ALA A 93 -1.55 7.01 5.66
CA ALA A 93 -2.01 7.39 6.99
C ALA A 93 -1.10 6.89 8.14
N THR A 94 -0.21 5.92 7.89
CA THR A 94 0.80 5.51 8.88
C THR A 94 2.02 6.41 8.91
N GLY A 95 2.26 7.21 7.87
CA GLY A 95 3.49 7.98 7.66
C GLY A 95 4.72 7.13 7.31
N LYS A 96 4.59 5.80 7.29
CA LYS A 96 5.71 4.88 7.03
C LYS A 96 6.16 4.91 5.58
N PRO A 97 7.44 4.56 5.30
CA PRO A 97 7.93 4.37 3.95
C PRO A 97 7.08 3.37 3.16
N ILE A 98 6.81 3.70 1.90
CA ILE A 98 6.04 2.84 1.01
C ILE A 98 6.89 2.53 -0.21
N VAL A 99 7.04 1.25 -0.55
CA VAL A 99 7.62 0.80 -1.82
C VAL A 99 6.53 0.21 -2.68
N SER A 100 6.38 0.76 -3.86
CA SER A 100 5.34 0.36 -4.82
C SER A 100 5.96 -0.05 -6.15
N THR A 101 5.40 -1.05 -6.80
CA THR A 101 5.48 -1.14 -8.26
C THR A 101 4.71 0.03 -8.87
N ARG A 102 4.77 0.21 -10.19
CA ARG A 102 4.04 1.30 -10.87
C ARG A 102 2.52 1.04 -10.97
N GLU A 103 2.03 -0.01 -10.35
CA GLU A 103 0.62 -0.43 -10.40
C GLU A 103 -0.08 -0.26 -9.03
N PRO A 104 -1.30 0.25 -9.03
CA PRO A 104 -1.99 0.93 -10.14
C PRO A 104 -1.35 2.29 -10.46
N LEU A 105 -1.62 2.84 -11.65
CA LEU A 105 -0.97 4.08 -12.11
C LEU A 105 -1.15 5.28 -11.18
N GLN A 106 -2.21 5.29 -10.38
CA GLN A 106 -2.50 6.34 -9.39
C GLN A 106 -1.42 6.46 -8.30
N VAL A 107 -0.53 5.48 -8.13
CA VAL A 107 0.62 5.62 -7.21
C VAL A 107 1.59 6.72 -7.65
N GLU A 108 1.60 7.09 -8.93
CA GLU A 108 2.40 8.20 -9.45
C GLU A 108 1.99 9.57 -8.90
N ASP A 109 0.76 9.73 -8.43
CA ASP A 109 0.29 10.96 -7.77
C ASP A 109 1.03 11.23 -6.46
N PHE A 110 1.68 10.19 -5.89
CA PHE A 110 2.41 10.23 -4.63
C PHE A 110 3.93 10.02 -4.81
N LYS A 111 4.45 10.20 -6.05
CA LYS A 111 5.88 9.98 -6.40
C LYS A 111 6.87 10.78 -5.57
N ASP A 112 6.42 11.82 -4.90
CA ASP A 112 7.21 12.71 -4.06
C ASP A 112 7.36 12.22 -2.60
N VAL A 113 6.65 11.14 -2.21
CA VAL A 113 6.71 10.53 -0.87
C VAL A 113 6.71 9.00 -0.90
N VAL A 114 6.72 8.39 -2.10
CA VAL A 114 6.68 6.94 -2.31
C VAL A 114 7.85 6.50 -3.18
N TYR A 115 8.44 5.38 -2.85
CA TYR A 115 9.47 4.72 -3.65
C TYR A 115 8.80 3.89 -4.74
N ILE A 116 8.81 4.35 -5.99
CA ILE A 116 8.15 3.68 -7.12
C ILE A 116 9.17 2.93 -7.96
N ALA A 117 9.10 1.60 -7.93
CA ALA A 117 9.87 0.73 -8.79
C ALA A 117 9.25 0.70 -10.20
N ARG A 118 9.90 1.36 -11.15
CA ARG A 118 9.44 1.45 -12.55
C ARG A 118 9.81 0.21 -13.38
N ASN A 119 10.69 -0.62 -12.85
CA ASN A 119 11.07 -1.93 -13.36
C ASN A 119 11.47 -2.86 -12.20
N PRO A 120 11.51 -4.19 -12.40
CA PRO A 120 11.80 -5.16 -11.34
C PRO A 120 13.19 -5.00 -10.68
N GLU A 121 14.17 -4.45 -11.41
CA GLU A 121 15.54 -4.26 -10.92
C GLU A 121 15.62 -3.15 -9.87
N MET A 122 14.73 -2.17 -9.94
CA MET A 122 14.66 -1.07 -8.97
C MET A 122 14.06 -1.49 -7.63
N PHE A 123 13.30 -2.58 -7.57
CA PHE A 123 12.50 -2.91 -6.38
C PHE A 123 13.36 -3.14 -5.13
N LEU A 124 14.37 -4.00 -5.19
CA LEU A 124 15.23 -4.28 -4.04
C LEU A 124 16.04 -3.07 -3.57
N PRO A 125 16.71 -2.31 -4.44
CA PRO A 125 17.37 -1.06 -4.03
C PRO A 125 16.43 -0.06 -3.35
N LEU A 126 15.18 0.05 -3.82
CA LEU A 126 14.18 0.93 -3.21
C LEU A 126 13.68 0.39 -1.86
N CYS A 127 13.56 -0.92 -1.69
CA CYS A 127 13.29 -1.53 -0.39
C CYS A 127 14.39 -1.20 0.63
N ASP A 128 15.66 -1.27 0.23
CA ASP A 128 16.79 -0.92 1.09
C ASP A 128 16.83 0.57 1.43
N ALA A 129 16.52 1.43 0.47
CA ALA A 129 16.43 2.87 0.69
C ALA A 129 15.29 3.23 1.65
N ALA A 130 14.13 2.60 1.47
CA ALA A 130 12.96 2.77 2.32
C ALA A 130 13.22 2.31 3.77
N ALA A 131 13.87 1.15 3.94
CA ALA A 131 14.22 0.64 5.28
C ALA A 131 15.21 1.52 6.06
N LYS A 132 15.97 2.35 5.35
CA LYS A 132 16.94 3.30 5.92
C LYS A 132 16.43 4.74 5.91
N GLU A 133 15.17 4.94 5.56
CA GLU A 133 14.62 6.28 5.41
C GLU A 133 14.70 7.06 6.73
N ASN A 134 15.29 8.24 6.66
CA ASN A 134 15.26 9.25 7.73
C ASN A 134 14.85 10.59 7.09
N ARG A 135 13.56 10.73 6.76
CA ARG A 135 12.99 11.90 6.08
C ARG A 135 11.70 12.36 6.77
N PRO A 136 11.81 13.09 7.91
CA PRO A 136 10.64 13.57 8.65
C PRO A 136 9.61 14.29 7.77
N ALA A 137 10.08 15.14 6.85
CA ALA A 137 9.21 15.86 5.92
C ALA A 137 8.39 14.93 5.00
N TRP A 138 8.94 13.76 4.64
CA TRP A 138 8.17 12.75 3.88
C TRP A 138 7.13 12.07 4.75
N THR A 139 7.46 11.77 6.01
CA THR A 139 6.52 11.22 6.98
C THR A 139 5.33 12.16 7.18
N GLU A 140 5.58 13.44 7.45
CA GLU A 140 4.53 14.47 7.61
C GLU A 140 3.66 14.59 6.35
N LYS A 141 4.29 14.58 5.18
CA LYS A 141 3.57 14.68 3.92
C LYS A 141 2.71 13.44 3.62
N ARG A 142 3.17 12.23 3.96
CA ARG A 142 2.35 11.00 3.87
C ARG A 142 1.13 11.09 4.78
N LEU A 143 1.32 11.52 6.03
CA LEU A 143 0.21 11.71 6.98
C LEU A 143 -0.81 12.73 6.45
N ALA A 144 -0.34 13.84 5.86
CA ALA A 144 -1.22 14.82 5.25
C ALA A 144 -2.01 14.24 4.06
N TYR A 145 -1.37 13.49 3.18
CA TYR A 145 -2.07 12.79 2.09
C TYR A 145 -3.09 11.77 2.63
N GLY A 146 -2.72 10.98 3.65
CA GLY A 146 -3.62 10.02 4.28
C GLY A 146 -4.87 10.70 4.86
N ALA A 147 -4.71 11.81 5.55
CA ALA A 147 -5.80 12.60 6.11
C ALA A 147 -6.76 13.12 5.02
N GLN A 148 -6.21 13.66 3.90
CA GLN A 148 -6.99 14.15 2.76
C GLN A 148 -7.78 13.04 2.04
N CYS A 149 -7.35 11.78 2.19
CA CYS A 149 -8.00 10.62 1.59
C CYS A 149 -8.96 9.89 2.55
N SER A 150 -9.20 10.43 3.75
CA SER A 150 -10.17 9.87 4.70
C SER A 150 -11.58 9.85 4.13
N TRP A 151 -12.42 8.92 4.59
CA TRP A 151 -13.82 8.85 4.15
C TRP A 151 -14.59 10.14 4.46
N THR A 152 -14.36 10.73 5.63
CA THR A 152 -14.96 12.02 6.00
C THR A 152 -14.62 13.12 4.98
N GLU A 153 -13.33 13.22 4.62
CA GLU A 153 -12.91 14.22 3.64
C GLU A 153 -13.43 13.92 2.23
N ARG A 154 -13.51 12.63 1.85
CA ARG A 154 -14.12 12.23 0.56
C ARG A 154 -15.59 12.58 0.47
N VAL A 155 -16.36 12.34 1.55
CA VAL A 155 -17.78 12.73 1.63
C VAL A 155 -17.89 14.24 1.50
N ARG A 156 -17.12 15.03 2.25
CA ARG A 156 -17.10 16.50 2.16
C ARG A 156 -16.81 16.98 0.74
N GLN A 157 -15.83 16.41 0.05
CA GLN A 157 -15.51 16.73 -1.34
C GLN A 157 -16.67 16.43 -2.29
N MET A 158 -17.38 15.31 -2.08
CA MET A 158 -18.58 14.98 -2.87
C MET A 158 -19.71 15.98 -2.62
N GLU A 159 -19.97 16.31 -1.36
CA GLU A 159 -20.98 17.31 -0.98
C GLU A 159 -20.68 18.67 -1.62
N ASP A 160 -19.44 19.15 -1.54
CA ASP A 160 -18.99 20.40 -2.18
C ASP A 160 -19.30 20.43 -3.70
N VAL A 161 -19.08 19.30 -4.38
CA VAL A 161 -19.39 19.19 -5.81
C VAL A 161 -20.90 19.24 -6.06
N LEU A 162 -21.69 18.56 -5.23
CA LEU A 162 -23.15 18.52 -5.36
C LEU A 162 -23.78 19.90 -5.07
N TYR A 163 -23.28 20.62 -4.05
CA TYR A 163 -23.69 22.00 -3.77
C TYR A 163 -23.37 22.93 -4.95
N LYS A 164 -22.14 22.88 -5.47
CA LYS A 164 -21.72 23.69 -6.63
C LYS A 164 -22.56 23.43 -7.88
N LYS A 165 -23.10 22.21 -8.01
CA LYS A 165 -23.98 21.83 -9.13
C LYS A 165 -25.45 22.07 -8.85
N GLY A 166 -25.83 22.61 -7.69
CA GLY A 166 -27.22 22.88 -7.32
C GLY A 166 -28.06 21.61 -7.08
N VAL A 167 -27.41 20.48 -6.81
CA VAL A 167 -28.11 19.21 -6.49
C VAL A 167 -28.50 19.17 -5.01
N LEU A 168 -27.65 19.73 -4.14
CA LEU A 168 -27.93 19.92 -2.73
C LEU A 168 -28.19 21.40 -2.44
N HIS A 169 -29.17 21.69 -1.59
CA HIS A 169 -29.64 23.06 -1.31
C HIS A 169 -29.36 23.57 0.11
N GLU A 170 -28.85 22.69 0.99
CA GLU A 170 -28.45 23.06 2.35
C GLU A 170 -26.94 22.85 2.51
N SER A 171 -26.27 23.87 3.09
CA SER A 171 -24.86 23.73 3.43
C SER A 171 -24.75 22.85 4.67
N PRO A 172 -23.81 21.89 4.75
CA PRO A 172 -23.56 21.19 5.99
C PRO A 172 -23.18 22.21 7.06
N GLU A 173 -23.83 22.17 8.19
CA GLU A 173 -23.49 23.00 9.34
C GLU A 173 -21.99 22.81 9.67
N LYS A 174 -21.31 23.95 9.87
CA LYS A 174 -19.87 24.01 10.17
C LYS A 174 -19.54 23.42 11.52
#